data_d7cc10fe8af2b3f70f6bd6dea32dbccb
#
_entry.id   d7cc10fe8af2b3f70f6bd6dea32dbccb
#
_cell.length_a   1.000
_cell.length_b   1.000
_cell.length_c   1.000
_cell.angle_alpha   90.00
_cell.angle_beta   90.00
_cell.angle_gamma   90.00
#
_symmetry.space_group_name_H-M   'P 1'
#
loop_
_entity.id
_entity.type
_entity.pdbx_description
1 polymer ?
#
loop_
_entity_poly.entity_id
_entity_poly.type
_entity_poly.pdbx_seq_one_letter_code
_entity_poly.pdbx_strand_id
1 'polypeptide(L)'
;MIVYHGTTADCREGIIAEGLRPGSYVAPNKALSQDYASDRAITLGADACVVFELDVPDPMVNEVEAWWWTGKQIILPLGCPPSCIVSIDDSDPRPYQAVDNDPA
;
A
#
# COMPACT_ATOMS: atom_id res chain seq x y z
N MET A 1 -12.52 -7.98 -5.09
CA MET A 1 -12.01 -7.71 -3.75
C MET A 1 -11.29 -6.38 -3.73
N ILE A 2 -11.60 -5.54 -2.77
CA ILE A 2 -10.92 -4.25 -2.63
C ILE A 2 -9.70 -4.44 -1.75
N VAL A 3 -8.55 -4.02 -2.26
CA VAL A 3 -7.29 -4.08 -1.53
C VAL A 3 -6.57 -2.75 -1.69
N TYR A 4 -5.54 -2.53 -0.90
CA TYR A 4 -4.82 -1.27 -0.88
C TYR A 4 -3.33 -1.49 -0.99
N HIS A 5 -2.66 -0.62 -1.72
CA HIS A 5 -1.20 -0.69 -1.86
C HIS A 5 -0.61 0.67 -1.49
N GLY A 6 0.24 0.67 -0.47
CA GLY A 6 0.89 1.90 0.00
C GLY A 6 2.36 1.91 -0.37
N THR A 7 2.84 3.04 -0.85
CA THR A 7 4.24 3.18 -1.24
C THR A 7 4.65 4.66 -1.21
N THR A 8 5.87 4.94 -1.61
CA THR A 8 6.36 6.31 -1.69
C THR A 8 5.87 6.99 -2.96
N ALA A 9 5.79 8.31 -2.93
CA ALA A 9 5.20 9.07 -4.03
C ALA A 9 5.98 8.95 -5.33
N ASP A 10 7.26 8.62 -5.27
CA ASP A 10 8.03 8.47 -6.50
C ASP A 10 7.61 7.25 -7.32
N CYS A 11 6.87 6.31 -6.73
CA CYS A 11 6.33 5.17 -7.45
C CYS A 11 4.98 5.45 -8.10
N ARG A 12 4.38 6.60 -7.81
CA ARG A 12 3.01 6.92 -8.19
C ARG A 12 2.78 6.85 -9.70
N GLU A 13 3.61 7.54 -10.46
CA GLU A 13 3.41 7.61 -11.91
C GLU A 13 3.61 6.26 -12.58
N GLY A 14 4.57 5.49 -12.11
CA GLY A 14 4.79 4.17 -12.67
C GLY A 14 3.62 3.24 -12.45
N ILE A 15 3.01 3.32 -11.26
CA ILE A 15 1.85 2.49 -10.95
C ILE A 15 0.63 2.93 -11.76
N ILE A 16 0.44 4.23 -11.94
CA ILE A 16 -0.66 4.73 -12.76
C ILE A 16 -0.50 4.23 -14.20
N ALA A 17 0.72 4.20 -14.70
CA ALA A 17 0.98 3.82 -16.08
C ALA A 17 0.94 2.31 -16.31
N GLU A 18 1.47 1.54 -15.34
CA GLU A 18 1.70 0.12 -15.57
C GLU A 18 1.00 -0.82 -14.61
N GLY A 19 0.37 -0.29 -13.56
CA GLY A 19 -0.24 -1.11 -12.52
C GLY A 19 0.81 -1.65 -11.55
N LEU A 20 0.43 -2.67 -10.78
CA LEU A 20 1.34 -3.28 -9.82
C LEU A 20 2.07 -4.44 -10.44
N ARG A 21 3.34 -4.59 -10.08
CA ARG A 21 4.17 -5.68 -10.58
C ARG A 21 3.78 -7.01 -9.96
N PRO A 22 4.09 -8.12 -10.64
CA PRO A 22 3.88 -9.45 -10.06
C PRO A 22 4.57 -9.57 -8.71
N GLY A 23 3.88 -10.19 -7.77
CA GLY A 23 4.42 -10.38 -6.43
C GLY A 23 4.22 -9.20 -5.49
N SER A 24 3.49 -8.17 -5.89
CA SER A 24 3.24 -7.01 -5.05
C SER A 24 2.40 -7.38 -3.84
N TYR A 25 2.72 -6.78 -2.69
CA TYR A 25 1.95 -6.94 -1.47
C TYR A 25 0.88 -5.87 -1.40
N VAL A 26 -0.30 -6.26 -0.92
CA VAL A 26 -1.41 -5.33 -0.71
C VAL A 26 -2.02 -5.62 0.65
N ALA A 27 -2.77 -4.66 1.17
CA ALA A 27 -3.40 -4.79 2.48
C ALA A 27 -4.91 -4.84 2.34
N PRO A 28 -5.61 -5.50 3.28
CA PRO A 28 -7.06 -5.60 3.21
C PRO A 28 -7.78 -4.32 3.64
N ASN A 29 -7.08 -3.39 4.28
CA ASN A 29 -7.70 -2.13 4.69
C ASN A 29 -6.75 -0.96 4.47
N LYS A 30 -7.34 0.22 4.35
CA LYS A 30 -6.59 1.42 4.00
C LYS A 30 -5.65 1.86 5.11
N ALA A 31 -6.05 1.73 6.36
CA ALA A 31 -5.22 2.18 7.48
C ALA A 31 -3.90 1.44 7.52
N LEU A 32 -3.92 0.13 7.33
CA LEU A 32 -2.70 -0.66 7.31
C LEU A 32 -1.81 -0.25 6.15
N SER A 33 -2.40 0.02 5.00
CA SER A 33 -1.65 0.44 3.84
C SER A 33 -1.01 1.82 4.04
N GLN A 34 -1.71 2.71 4.74
CA GLN A 34 -1.16 4.02 5.07
C GLN A 34 0.03 3.91 6.03
N ASP A 35 -0.04 3.00 6.97
CA ASP A 35 1.07 2.75 7.89
C ASP A 35 2.28 2.23 7.11
N TYR A 36 2.07 1.31 6.19
CA TYR A 36 3.14 0.81 5.34
C TYR A 36 3.75 1.93 4.50
N ALA A 37 2.91 2.75 3.88
CA ALA A 37 3.38 3.82 3.03
C ALA A 37 4.21 4.83 3.82
N SER A 38 3.72 5.21 4.99
CA SER A 38 4.43 6.17 5.85
C SER A 38 5.74 5.60 6.34
N ASP A 39 5.75 4.35 6.79
CA ASP A 39 6.96 3.72 7.28
C ASP A 39 8.01 3.62 6.19
N ARG A 40 7.60 3.24 4.99
CA ARG A 40 8.53 3.13 3.87
C ARG A 40 9.07 4.50 3.48
N ALA A 41 8.21 5.52 3.45
CA ALA A 41 8.66 6.87 3.12
C ALA A 41 9.67 7.39 4.13
N ILE A 42 9.40 7.17 5.41
CA ILE A 42 10.31 7.60 6.47
C ILE A 42 11.64 6.86 6.35
N THR A 43 11.58 5.56 6.14
CA THR A 43 12.79 4.74 6.01
C THR A 43 13.66 5.18 4.83
N LEU A 44 13.02 5.55 3.72
CA LEU A 44 13.75 5.94 2.51
C LEU A 44 14.02 7.43 2.43
N GLY A 45 13.55 8.21 3.41
CA GLY A 45 13.73 9.66 3.40
C GLY A 45 12.88 10.36 2.35
N ALA A 46 11.75 9.79 1.98
CA ALA A 46 10.87 10.39 1.00
C ALA A 46 9.95 11.41 1.67
N ASP A 47 9.57 12.46 0.92
CA ASP A 47 8.75 13.54 1.46
C ASP A 47 7.26 13.26 1.38
N ALA A 48 6.84 12.29 0.61
CA ALA A 48 5.42 12.02 0.41
C ALA A 48 5.18 10.54 0.13
N CYS A 49 3.98 10.10 0.43
CA CYS A 49 3.58 8.72 0.18
C CYS A 49 2.21 8.70 -0.48
N VAL A 50 1.81 7.52 -0.96
CA VAL A 50 0.57 7.37 -1.70
C VAL A 50 -0.03 6.01 -1.39
N VAL A 51 -1.35 5.94 -1.35
CA VAL A 51 -2.07 4.68 -1.17
C VAL A 51 -3.03 4.54 -2.36
N PHE A 52 -2.95 3.40 -3.03
CA PHE A 52 -3.84 3.07 -4.13
C PHE A 52 -4.93 2.13 -3.62
N GLU A 53 -6.17 2.45 -3.96
CA GLU A 53 -7.28 1.54 -3.72
C GLU A 53 -7.52 0.78 -5.01
N LEU A 54 -7.55 -0.54 -4.93
CA LEU A 54 -7.60 -1.42 -6.09
C LEU A 54 -8.77 -2.38 -5.98
N ASP A 55 -9.47 -2.61 -7.09
CA ASP A 55 -10.50 -3.63 -7.15
C ASP A 55 -9.97 -4.74 -8.04
N VAL A 56 -9.60 -5.85 -7.43
CA VAL A 56 -9.00 -6.97 -8.16
C VAL A 56 -9.90 -8.19 -8.05
N PRO A 57 -9.92 -9.02 -9.10
CA PRO A 57 -10.70 -10.27 -9.05
C PRO A 57 -10.17 -11.18 -7.95
N ASP A 58 -11.07 -11.84 -7.22
CA ASP A 58 -10.68 -12.73 -6.14
C ASP A 58 -9.67 -13.79 -6.56
N PRO A 59 -9.79 -14.41 -7.73
CA PRO A 59 -8.80 -15.42 -8.12
C PRO A 59 -7.38 -14.90 -8.27
N MET A 60 -7.20 -13.58 -8.39
CA MET A 60 -5.86 -13.00 -8.49
C MET A 60 -5.22 -12.73 -7.14
N VAL A 61 -5.94 -12.96 -6.05
CA VAL A 61 -5.46 -12.66 -4.71
C VAL A 61 -4.96 -13.95 -4.07
N ASN A 62 -3.80 -13.87 -3.45
CA ASN A 62 -3.24 -15.01 -2.73
C ASN A 62 -2.92 -14.57 -1.30
N GLU A 63 -3.58 -15.19 -0.33
CA GLU A 63 -3.34 -14.91 1.08
C GLU A 63 -2.33 -15.90 1.61
N VAL A 64 -1.27 -15.40 2.22
CA VAL A 64 -0.23 -16.25 2.80
C VAL A 64 0.01 -15.86 4.24
N GLU A 65 0.46 -16.83 5.04
CA GLU A 65 0.79 -16.57 6.43
C GLU A 65 2.04 -15.70 6.52
N ALA A 66 1.98 -14.70 7.35
CA ALA A 66 3.14 -13.87 7.61
C ALA A 66 3.81 -14.35 8.88
N TRP A 67 5.00 -14.90 8.75
CA TRP A 67 5.69 -15.46 9.90
C TRP A 67 6.15 -14.42 10.92
N TRP A 68 6.17 -13.16 10.52
CA TRP A 68 6.67 -12.09 11.38
C TRP A 68 5.55 -11.27 12.04
N TRP A 69 4.31 -11.60 11.80
CA TRP A 69 3.20 -10.95 12.50
C TRP A 69 2.01 -11.89 12.48
N THR A 70 1.06 -11.63 13.36
CA THR A 70 -0.11 -12.51 13.44
C THR A 70 -1.09 -12.11 12.37
N GLY A 71 -1.28 -12.91 11.39
CA GLY A 71 -2.24 -12.65 10.34
C GLY A 71 -1.71 -13.07 8.99
N LYS A 72 -2.48 -12.72 7.97
CA LYS A 72 -2.14 -13.09 6.62
C LYS A 72 -1.75 -11.87 5.82
N GLN A 73 -0.80 -12.05 4.94
CA GLN A 73 -0.46 -11.05 3.94
C GLN A 73 -1.22 -11.38 2.68
N ILE A 74 -1.51 -10.36 1.89
CA ILE A 74 -2.15 -10.55 0.60
C ILE A 74 -1.13 -10.21 -0.47
N ILE A 75 -0.98 -11.12 -1.41
CA ILE A 75 -0.05 -10.97 -2.51
C ILE A 75 -0.83 -11.04 -3.81
N LEU A 76 -0.43 -10.24 -4.79
CA LEU A 76 -0.92 -10.35 -6.15
C LEU A 76 0.17 -11.02 -6.97
N PRO A 77 0.13 -12.36 -7.13
CA PRO A 77 1.21 -13.07 -7.80
C PRO A 77 1.48 -12.60 -9.21
N LEU A 78 0.46 -12.16 -9.91
CA LEU A 78 0.59 -11.66 -11.27
C LEU A 78 0.52 -10.14 -11.36
N GLY A 79 0.48 -9.46 -10.20
CA GLY A 79 0.26 -8.03 -10.18
C GLY A 79 -1.16 -7.68 -10.59
N CYS A 80 -1.36 -6.45 -11.01
CA CYS A 80 -2.64 -6.04 -11.57
C CYS A 80 -2.45 -4.88 -12.53
N PRO A 81 -3.32 -4.79 -13.55
CA PRO A 81 -3.22 -3.70 -14.53
C PRO A 81 -3.72 -2.38 -13.94
N PRO A 82 -3.38 -1.25 -14.56
CA PRO A 82 -3.84 0.06 -14.07
C PRO A 82 -5.36 0.19 -14.02
N SER A 83 -6.07 -0.59 -14.82
CA SER A 83 -7.53 -0.53 -14.82
C SER A 83 -8.16 -0.97 -13.51
N CYS A 84 -7.41 -1.61 -12.64
CA CYS A 84 -7.90 -1.98 -11.31
C CYS A 84 -7.89 -0.83 -10.32
N ILE A 85 -7.24 0.28 -10.63
CA ILE A 85 -7.13 1.41 -9.70
C ILE A 85 -8.47 2.11 -9.59
N VAL A 86 -8.98 2.18 -8.36
CA VAL A 86 -10.26 2.83 -8.07
C VAL A 86 -10.04 4.25 -7.58
N SER A 87 -9.05 4.45 -6.71
CA SER A 87 -8.75 5.78 -6.19
C SER A 87 -7.29 5.85 -5.76
N ILE A 88 -6.79 7.07 -5.63
CA ILE A 88 -5.42 7.34 -5.26
C ILE A 88 -5.46 8.38 -4.15
N ASP A 89 -4.78 8.10 -3.05
CA ASP A 89 -4.73 8.99 -1.91
C ASP A 89 -3.29 9.39 -1.65
N ASP A 90 -2.97 10.64 -1.95
CA ASP A 90 -1.63 11.18 -1.72
C ASP A 90 -1.58 11.85 -0.35
N SER A 91 -0.52 11.60 0.40
CA SER A 91 -0.40 12.19 1.72
C SER A 91 1.07 12.32 2.12
N ASP A 92 1.29 13.03 3.22
CA ASP A 92 2.62 13.14 3.80
C ASP A 92 2.86 11.97 4.74
N PRO A 93 4.10 11.50 4.84
CA PRO A 93 4.43 10.44 5.79
C PRO A 93 4.20 10.93 7.22
N ARG A 94 3.68 10.06 8.07
CA ARG A 94 3.47 10.39 9.47
C ARG A 94 4.12 9.35 10.36
N PRO A 95 4.76 9.78 11.42
CA PRO A 95 5.29 8.85 12.39
C PRO A 95 4.14 8.03 12.95
N TYR A 96 4.44 6.79 13.22
CA TYR A 96 3.47 5.95 13.82
C TYR A 96 3.11 6.52 15.14
N GLN A 97 2.00 6.48 15.44
CA GLN A 97 1.54 6.92 16.62
C GLN A 97 1.64 8.17 16.94
N ALA A 98 1.53 8.51 16.47
CA ALA A 98 1.43 9.52 16.66
C ALA A 98 1.65 10.36 17.52
N VAL A 99 2.00 10.26 17.72
CA VAL A 99 2.48 11.07 18.36
C VAL A 99 1.96 12.19 18.53
N ASP A 100 1.29 12.26 17.93
CA ASP A 100 0.73 13.28 17.99
C ASP A 100 0.40 13.85 19.10
N ASN A 101 0.44 13.39 19.78
CA ASN A 101 0.07 13.84 20.91
C ASN A 101 0.90 14.85 21.27
N ASP A 102 1.44 15.27 20.54
CA ASP A 102 2.19 16.18 20.77
C ASP A 102 1.61 17.26 21.30
N PRO A 103 1.83 17.72 22.06
CA PRO A 103 1.29 18.69 22.75
C PRO A 103 1.35 19.85 22.18
N ALA A 104 1.86 20.02 21.67
CA ALA A 104 1.91 21.15 21.19
C ALA A 104 1.69 22.13 21.78
#